data_cb08eab232b8e6b1c7b7dd6d06831efc
#
_entry.id   cb08eab232b8e6b1c7b7dd6d06831efc
#
_cell.length_a   1.000
_cell.length_b   1.000
_cell.length_c   1.000
_cell.angle_alpha   90.00
_cell.angle_beta   90.00
_cell.angle_gamma   90.00
#
_symmetry.space_group_name_H-M   'P 1'
#
loop_
_entity.id
_entity.type
_entity.pdbx_description
1 polymer ?
#
loop_
_entity_poly.entity_id
_entity_poly.type
_entity_poly.pdbx_seq_one_letter_code
_entity_poly.pdbx_strand_id
1 'polypeptide(L)'
;MNILVTGGAGYIGSHTIIELLASGHGVVVVDNLSNSSAESLRRVEEIIGQSVPFYEFDLCDRARLAELFKSEAIDAAIHFAGLKAVGESVEKALLYYKNNLESTLTLLDVMQEFDVKKLVFSSSATVYGDPARLPITEDMPLSATNPYGQTKLMIEQILRDVAATKQGWQFTSLRYFNPVGAHPSGRIGEDPSGIPNNLLPFVS
;
A
#
# COMPACT_ATOMS: atom_id res chain seq x y z
N MET A 1 11.82 -14.80 2.41
CA MET A 1 11.64 -13.94 1.23
C MET A 1 12.11 -12.56 1.58
N ASN A 2 12.64 -11.81 0.62
CA ASN A 2 12.90 -10.38 0.74
C ASN A 2 11.74 -9.61 0.09
N ILE A 3 11.01 -8.80 0.85
CA ILE A 3 9.73 -8.22 0.45
C ILE A 3 9.87 -6.71 0.35
N LEU A 4 9.56 -6.17 -0.84
CA LEU A 4 9.42 -4.72 -1.02
C LEU A 4 8.09 -4.25 -0.42
N VAL A 5 8.14 -3.30 0.50
CA VAL A 5 6.96 -2.64 1.08
C VAL A 5 6.92 -1.20 0.61
N THR A 6 6.03 -0.87 -0.30
CA THR A 6 5.83 0.51 -0.75
C THR A 6 4.81 1.20 0.13
N GLY A 7 5.03 2.46 0.46
CA GLY A 7 4.22 3.16 1.47
C GLY A 7 4.47 2.63 2.89
N GLY A 8 5.67 2.09 3.12
CA GLY A 8 6.02 1.40 4.38
C GLY A 8 6.17 2.32 5.59
N ALA A 9 6.41 3.62 5.38
CA ALA A 9 6.46 4.60 6.46
C ALA A 9 5.05 5.02 6.96
N GLY A 10 3.99 4.62 6.24
CA GLY A 10 2.60 4.87 6.64
C GLY A 10 2.13 3.98 7.79
N TYR A 11 0.90 4.23 8.26
CA TYR A 11 0.28 3.53 9.40
C TYR A 11 0.24 2.00 9.20
N ILE A 12 -0.42 1.52 8.14
CA ILE A 12 -0.55 0.07 7.89
C ILE A 12 0.82 -0.53 7.54
N GLY A 13 1.60 0.20 6.72
CA GLY A 13 2.93 -0.25 6.28
C GLY A 13 3.87 -0.51 7.45
N SER A 14 4.00 0.42 8.40
CA SER A 14 4.89 0.29 9.56
C SER A 14 4.54 -0.90 10.45
N HIS A 15 3.24 -1.15 10.68
CA HIS A 15 2.78 -2.33 11.43
C HIS A 15 3.07 -3.62 10.67
N THR A 16 2.84 -3.63 9.35
CA THR A 16 3.12 -4.80 8.50
C THR A 16 4.60 -5.16 8.48
N ILE A 17 5.49 -4.17 8.46
CA ILE A 17 6.95 -4.39 8.50
C ILE A 17 7.35 -5.15 9.76
N ILE A 18 6.80 -4.79 10.94
CA ILE A 18 7.07 -5.50 12.19
C ILE A 18 6.69 -6.98 12.08
N GLU A 19 5.50 -7.28 11.59
CA GLU A 19 5.00 -8.65 11.46
C GLU A 19 5.81 -9.47 10.44
N LEU A 20 6.22 -8.86 9.33
CA LEU A 20 7.07 -9.51 8.33
C LEU A 20 8.44 -9.88 8.91
N LEU A 21 9.09 -8.94 9.61
CA LEU A 21 10.39 -9.16 10.23
C LEU A 21 10.30 -10.20 11.35
N ALA A 22 9.27 -10.13 12.20
CA ALA A 22 9.01 -11.12 13.23
C ALA A 22 8.74 -12.53 12.66
N SER A 23 8.20 -12.60 11.44
CA SER A 23 7.99 -13.85 10.70
C SER A 23 9.23 -14.35 9.94
N GLY A 24 10.38 -13.69 10.09
CA GLY A 24 11.65 -14.09 9.47
C GLY A 24 11.78 -13.71 7.99
N HIS A 25 11.03 -12.73 7.51
CA HIS A 25 11.19 -12.17 6.18
C HIS A 25 12.20 -11.02 6.19
N GLY A 26 12.93 -10.82 5.09
CA GLY A 26 13.62 -9.56 4.82
C GLY A 26 12.62 -8.52 4.32
N VAL A 27 12.87 -7.25 4.60
CA VAL A 27 12.02 -6.15 4.17
C VAL A 27 12.88 -5.03 3.59
N VAL A 28 12.43 -4.47 2.47
CA VAL A 28 12.95 -3.23 1.87
C VAL A 28 11.79 -2.25 1.74
N VAL A 29 12.00 -1.00 2.13
CA VAL A 29 10.93 0.01 2.15
C VAL A 29 11.17 1.08 1.11
N VAL A 30 10.10 1.46 0.38
CA VAL A 30 10.04 2.67 -0.46
C VAL A 30 8.87 3.53 0.01
N ASP A 31 9.14 4.81 0.24
CA ASP A 31 8.13 5.81 0.59
C ASP A 31 8.64 7.20 0.15
N ASN A 32 7.77 8.11 -0.29
CA ASN A 32 8.14 9.47 -0.64
C ASN A 32 7.85 10.47 0.49
N LEU A 33 7.40 9.97 1.64
CA LEU A 33 7.06 10.73 2.84
C LEU A 33 6.02 11.86 2.63
N SER A 34 5.25 11.81 1.55
CA SER A 34 4.24 12.85 1.25
C SER A 34 3.08 12.88 2.27
N ASN A 35 2.78 11.76 2.92
CA ASN A 35 1.74 11.62 3.95
C ASN A 35 2.16 10.62 5.03
N SER A 36 3.43 10.60 5.35
CA SER A 36 4.06 9.71 6.33
C SER A 36 5.31 10.36 6.92
N SER A 37 5.98 9.69 7.83
CA SER A 37 7.22 10.18 8.44
C SER A 37 8.25 9.06 8.57
N ALA A 38 9.51 9.34 8.27
CA ALA A 38 10.61 8.42 8.52
C ALA A 38 10.76 8.03 10.00
N GLU A 39 10.19 8.83 10.92
CA GLU A 39 10.15 8.52 12.34
C GLU A 39 9.41 7.20 12.62
N SER A 40 8.38 6.85 11.84
CA SER A 40 7.70 5.57 12.00
C SER A 40 8.64 4.38 11.76
N LEU A 41 9.51 4.47 10.75
CA LEU A 41 10.52 3.44 10.45
C LEU A 41 11.59 3.38 11.53
N ARG A 42 12.07 4.51 12.02
CA ARG A 42 13.02 4.55 13.16
C ARG A 42 12.43 3.83 14.39
N ARG A 43 11.16 4.04 14.68
CA ARG A 43 10.46 3.35 15.77
C ARG A 43 10.26 1.86 15.52
N VAL A 44 10.00 1.48 14.27
CA VAL A 44 9.98 0.06 13.86
C VAL A 44 11.33 -0.60 14.15
N GLU A 45 12.45 0.02 13.74
CA GLU A 45 13.80 -0.49 13.99
C GLU A 45 14.08 -0.66 15.48
N GLU A 46 13.66 0.29 16.31
CA GLU A 46 13.81 0.21 17.77
C GLU A 46 12.95 -0.89 18.42
N ILE A 47 11.75 -1.17 17.87
CA ILE A 47 10.88 -2.25 18.35
C ILE A 47 11.48 -3.61 18.01
N ILE A 48 11.98 -3.76 16.78
CA ILE A 48 12.49 -5.04 16.26
C ILE A 48 13.96 -5.26 16.62
N GLY A 49 14.74 -4.20 16.90
CA GLY A 49 16.16 -4.29 17.22
C GLY A 49 17.06 -4.51 16.00
N GLN A 50 16.60 -4.21 14.80
CA GLN A 50 17.39 -4.29 13.56
C GLN A 50 17.04 -3.16 12.59
N SER A 51 17.98 -2.80 11.70
CA SER A 51 17.74 -1.79 10.66
C SER A 51 16.88 -2.32 9.53
N VAL A 52 16.14 -1.40 8.90
CA VAL A 52 15.27 -1.65 7.76
C VAL A 52 15.76 -0.83 6.58
N PRO A 53 16.23 -1.43 5.48
CA PRO A 53 16.58 -0.70 4.26
C PRO A 53 15.44 0.20 3.81
N PHE A 54 15.70 1.50 3.77
CA PHE A 54 14.71 2.52 3.39
C PHE A 54 15.22 3.39 2.24
N TYR A 55 14.40 3.53 1.22
CA TYR A 55 14.67 4.32 0.03
C TYR A 55 13.59 5.39 -0.10
N GLU A 56 13.99 6.65 0.08
CA GLU A 56 13.09 7.80 -0.03
C GLU A 56 13.01 8.27 -1.48
N PHE A 57 11.93 7.90 -2.18
CA PHE A 57 11.61 8.41 -3.51
C PHE A 57 10.15 8.13 -3.90
N ASP A 58 9.67 8.84 -4.92
CA ASP A 58 8.35 8.61 -5.47
C ASP A 58 8.32 7.35 -6.34
N LEU A 59 7.36 6.46 -6.08
CA LEU A 59 7.23 5.18 -6.79
C LEU A 59 6.99 5.35 -8.30
N CYS A 60 6.53 6.52 -8.74
CA CYS A 60 6.42 6.86 -10.15
C CYS A 60 7.80 7.07 -10.83
N ASP A 61 8.89 7.23 -10.06
CA ASP A 61 10.25 7.26 -10.59
C ASP A 61 10.74 5.85 -10.95
N ARG A 62 10.38 5.44 -12.17
CA ARG A 62 10.73 4.13 -12.71
C ARG A 62 12.23 3.83 -12.67
N ALA A 63 13.07 4.84 -12.94
CA ALA A 63 14.52 4.63 -13.00
C ALA A 63 15.07 4.27 -11.62
N ARG A 64 14.70 5.01 -10.58
CA ARG A 64 15.09 4.71 -9.19
C ARG A 64 14.53 3.38 -8.71
N LEU A 65 13.30 3.05 -9.08
CA LEU A 65 12.71 1.76 -8.73
C LEU A 65 13.45 0.59 -9.39
N ALA A 66 13.82 0.69 -10.66
CA ALA A 66 14.61 -0.32 -11.35
C ALA A 66 16.03 -0.47 -10.75
N GLU A 67 16.67 0.63 -10.33
CA GLU A 67 17.94 0.58 -9.62
C GLU A 67 17.81 -0.15 -8.28
N LEU A 68 16.74 0.09 -7.53
CA LEU A 68 16.46 -0.63 -6.29
C LEU A 68 16.35 -2.15 -6.55
N PHE A 69 15.58 -2.56 -7.56
CA PHE A 69 15.45 -3.98 -7.91
C PHE A 69 16.75 -4.62 -8.39
N LYS A 70 17.71 -3.83 -8.90
CA LYS A 70 19.06 -4.32 -9.22
C LYS A 70 19.92 -4.52 -7.99
N SER A 71 19.79 -3.63 -6.99
CA SER A 71 20.60 -3.67 -5.76
C SER A 71 20.05 -4.61 -4.70
N GLU A 72 18.73 -4.79 -4.67
CA GLU A 72 18.02 -5.60 -3.69
C GLU A 72 17.41 -6.85 -4.36
N ALA A 73 17.65 -8.01 -3.78
CA ALA A 73 17.08 -9.27 -4.28
C ALA A 73 15.62 -9.38 -3.82
N ILE A 74 14.69 -8.74 -4.54
CA ILE A 74 13.26 -8.72 -4.20
C ILE A 74 12.56 -10.00 -4.69
N ASP A 75 11.82 -10.68 -3.80
CA ASP A 75 11.02 -11.89 -4.11
C ASP A 75 9.53 -11.59 -4.30
N ALA A 76 9.03 -10.54 -3.66
CA ALA A 76 7.62 -10.16 -3.65
C ALA A 76 7.46 -8.68 -3.28
N ALA A 77 6.29 -8.11 -3.55
CA ALA A 77 5.96 -6.75 -3.09
C ALA A 77 4.64 -6.71 -2.32
N ILE A 78 4.55 -5.77 -1.36
CA ILE A 78 3.30 -5.33 -0.73
C ILE A 78 3.14 -3.84 -1.03
N HIS A 79 2.05 -3.50 -1.70
CA HIS A 79 1.83 -2.16 -2.23
C HIS A 79 0.79 -1.40 -1.40
N PHE A 80 1.27 -0.57 -0.46
CA PHE A 80 0.45 0.35 0.32
C PHE A 80 0.48 1.79 -0.23
N ALA A 81 1.52 2.16 -0.97
CA ALA A 81 1.67 3.51 -1.50
C ALA A 81 0.44 3.96 -2.31
N GLY A 82 0.02 5.19 -2.08
CA GLY A 82 -1.10 5.80 -2.78
C GLY A 82 -1.86 6.81 -1.93
N LEU A 83 -2.48 7.78 -2.58
CA LEU A 83 -3.36 8.74 -1.94
C LEU A 83 -4.64 8.05 -1.49
N LYS A 84 -5.12 8.34 -0.25
CA LYS A 84 -6.19 7.58 0.41
C LYS A 84 -7.38 8.40 0.92
N ALA A 85 -7.31 9.74 0.88
CA ALA A 85 -8.35 10.59 1.44
C ALA A 85 -9.56 10.71 0.50
N VAL A 86 -10.71 10.13 0.90
CA VAL A 86 -11.93 10.09 0.07
C VAL A 86 -12.40 11.50 -0.27
N GLY A 87 -12.51 12.41 0.70
CA GLY A 87 -12.95 13.79 0.48
C GLY A 87 -12.05 14.53 -0.51
N GLU A 88 -10.74 14.50 -0.30
CA GLU A 88 -9.77 15.12 -1.22
C GLU A 88 -9.85 14.53 -2.63
N SER A 89 -10.14 13.24 -2.77
CA SER A 89 -10.26 12.60 -4.07
C SER A 89 -11.39 13.20 -4.92
N VAL A 90 -12.46 13.67 -4.30
CA VAL A 90 -13.57 14.32 -5.00
C VAL A 90 -13.14 15.70 -5.53
N GLU A 91 -12.35 16.44 -4.74
CA GLU A 91 -11.85 17.76 -5.12
C GLU A 91 -10.70 17.70 -6.13
N LYS A 92 -9.85 16.67 -6.02
CA LYS A 92 -8.60 16.53 -6.80
C LYS A 92 -8.57 15.21 -7.57
N ALA A 93 -9.65 14.85 -8.26
CA ALA A 93 -9.80 13.54 -8.90
C ALA A 93 -8.63 13.17 -9.82
N LEU A 94 -8.18 14.07 -10.69
CA LEU A 94 -7.06 13.82 -11.60
C LEU A 94 -5.76 13.50 -10.87
N LEU A 95 -5.49 14.15 -9.73
CA LEU A 95 -4.33 13.84 -8.90
C LEU A 95 -4.37 12.39 -8.41
N TYR A 96 -5.55 11.95 -7.92
CA TYR A 96 -5.74 10.59 -7.44
C TYR A 96 -5.59 9.54 -8.53
N TYR A 97 -6.22 9.76 -9.69
CA TYR A 97 -6.06 8.85 -10.83
C TYR A 97 -4.59 8.77 -11.27
N LYS A 98 -3.96 9.92 -11.47
CA LYS A 98 -2.58 9.97 -11.91
C LYS A 98 -1.65 9.28 -10.92
N ASN A 99 -1.68 9.68 -9.66
CA ASN A 99 -0.78 9.13 -8.64
C ASN A 99 -0.99 7.63 -8.41
N ASN A 100 -2.23 7.20 -8.16
CA ASN A 100 -2.49 5.82 -7.74
C ASN A 100 -2.33 4.82 -8.89
N LEU A 101 -2.72 5.18 -10.11
CA LEU A 101 -2.54 4.30 -11.26
C LEU A 101 -1.09 4.28 -11.73
N GLU A 102 -0.44 5.44 -11.86
CA GLU A 102 0.94 5.52 -12.33
C GLU A 102 1.90 4.76 -11.41
N SER A 103 1.80 4.97 -10.09
CA SER A 103 2.64 4.26 -9.12
C SER A 103 2.48 2.73 -9.21
N THR A 104 1.23 2.25 -9.35
CA THR A 104 0.96 0.82 -9.50
C THR A 104 1.48 0.27 -10.83
N LEU A 105 1.24 0.98 -11.94
CA LEU A 105 1.70 0.56 -13.26
C LEU A 105 3.24 0.53 -13.33
N THR A 106 3.89 1.54 -12.77
CA THR A 106 5.36 1.60 -12.67
C THR A 106 5.90 0.42 -11.87
N LEU A 107 5.27 0.11 -10.72
CA LEU A 107 5.67 -1.05 -9.91
C LEU A 107 5.53 -2.36 -10.69
N LEU A 108 4.39 -2.59 -11.35
CA LEU A 108 4.16 -3.80 -12.13
C LEU A 108 5.13 -3.95 -13.30
N ASP A 109 5.45 -2.86 -13.99
CA ASP A 109 6.38 -2.84 -15.10
C ASP A 109 7.80 -3.23 -14.66
N VAL A 110 8.29 -2.66 -13.55
CA VAL A 110 9.59 -3.03 -12.99
C VAL A 110 9.58 -4.45 -12.42
N MET A 111 8.54 -4.85 -11.71
CA MET A 111 8.40 -6.24 -11.24
C MET A 111 8.45 -7.24 -12.40
N GLN A 112 7.84 -6.90 -13.55
CA GLN A 112 7.89 -7.72 -14.75
C GLN A 112 9.31 -7.80 -15.34
N GLU A 113 10.03 -6.69 -15.41
CA GLU A 113 11.42 -6.64 -15.90
C GLU A 113 12.35 -7.53 -15.08
N PHE A 114 12.15 -7.59 -13.75
CA PHE A 114 12.98 -8.37 -12.84
C PHE A 114 12.41 -9.78 -12.50
N ASP A 115 11.36 -10.20 -13.20
CA ASP A 115 10.67 -11.49 -12.99
C ASP A 115 10.11 -11.71 -11.57
N VAL A 116 9.79 -10.65 -10.86
CA VAL A 116 9.10 -10.68 -9.57
C VAL A 116 7.59 -10.70 -9.81
N LYS A 117 6.91 -11.78 -9.47
CA LYS A 117 5.51 -12.05 -9.88
C LYS A 117 4.52 -12.13 -8.71
N LYS A 118 4.93 -11.79 -7.50
CA LYS A 118 4.08 -11.86 -6.30
C LYS A 118 3.80 -10.47 -5.77
N LEU A 119 2.51 -10.09 -5.73
CA LEU A 119 2.10 -8.79 -5.22
C LEU A 119 0.87 -8.91 -4.32
N VAL A 120 0.97 -8.36 -3.12
CA VAL A 120 -0.17 -8.05 -2.26
C VAL A 120 -0.53 -6.57 -2.44
N PHE A 121 -1.76 -6.31 -2.84
CA PHE A 121 -2.27 -4.96 -3.09
C PHE A 121 -3.21 -4.50 -1.98
N SER A 122 -2.93 -3.34 -1.42
CA SER A 122 -3.81 -2.63 -0.49
C SER A 122 -4.98 -2.01 -1.25
N SER A 123 -6.05 -2.78 -1.42
CA SER A 123 -7.33 -2.28 -1.90
C SER A 123 -8.14 -1.67 -0.75
N SER A 124 -9.40 -1.40 -0.96
CA SER A 124 -10.28 -0.75 0.01
C SER A 124 -11.70 -1.25 -0.09
N ALA A 125 -12.43 -1.27 1.02
CA ALA A 125 -13.86 -1.53 1.05
C ALA A 125 -14.68 -0.50 0.23
N THR A 126 -14.11 0.66 -0.08
CA THR A 126 -14.74 1.66 -0.95
C THR A 126 -15.02 1.17 -2.37
N VAL A 127 -14.42 0.06 -2.79
CA VAL A 127 -14.73 -0.59 -4.09
C VAL A 127 -16.13 -1.19 -4.14
N TYR A 128 -16.75 -1.47 -2.97
CA TYR A 128 -18.12 -1.98 -2.90
C TYR A 128 -19.18 -0.89 -3.07
N GLY A 129 -18.80 0.39 -2.93
CA GLY A 129 -19.75 1.51 -2.99
C GLY A 129 -20.85 1.41 -1.94
N ASP A 130 -22.11 1.50 -2.38
CA ASP A 130 -23.31 1.33 -1.53
C ASP A 130 -23.79 -0.12 -1.62
N PRO A 131 -23.43 -0.99 -0.65
CA PRO A 131 -23.74 -2.41 -0.72
C PRO A 131 -25.24 -2.65 -0.49
N ALA A 132 -25.83 -3.56 -1.27
CA ALA A 132 -27.25 -3.89 -1.18
C ALA A 132 -27.63 -4.63 0.12
N ARG A 133 -26.67 -5.23 0.82
CA ARG A 133 -26.86 -5.99 2.07
C ARG A 133 -25.62 -5.97 2.96
N LEU A 134 -25.82 -6.29 4.23
CA LEU A 134 -24.76 -6.51 5.23
C LEU A 134 -24.87 -7.93 5.80
N PRO A 135 -23.76 -8.55 6.24
CA PRO A 135 -22.36 -8.08 6.10
C PRO A 135 -21.89 -8.11 4.65
N ILE A 136 -20.91 -7.25 4.32
CA ILE A 136 -20.27 -7.22 2.99
C ILE A 136 -19.38 -8.46 2.83
N THR A 137 -19.54 -9.14 1.69
CA THR A 137 -18.75 -10.33 1.31
C THR A 137 -18.04 -10.09 -0.03
N GLU A 138 -16.99 -10.86 -0.31
CA GLU A 138 -16.11 -10.65 -1.47
C GLU A 138 -16.79 -10.89 -2.81
N ASP A 139 -17.91 -11.63 -2.84
CA ASP A 139 -18.72 -11.92 -4.03
C ASP A 139 -19.68 -10.80 -4.44
N MET A 140 -19.79 -9.75 -3.61
CA MET A 140 -20.68 -8.62 -3.92
C MET A 140 -20.22 -7.83 -5.13
N PRO A 141 -21.16 -7.24 -5.89
CA PRO A 141 -20.85 -6.32 -6.99
C PRO A 141 -19.96 -5.16 -6.53
N LEU A 142 -19.05 -4.76 -7.40
CA LEU A 142 -18.15 -3.65 -7.15
C LEU A 142 -18.63 -2.40 -7.89
N SER A 143 -18.80 -1.30 -7.17
CA SER A 143 -19.35 -0.04 -7.70
C SER A 143 -18.86 1.15 -6.85
N ALA A 144 -17.63 1.58 -7.08
CA ALA A 144 -17.06 2.69 -6.33
C ALA A 144 -17.85 4.00 -6.55
N THR A 145 -18.07 4.74 -5.46
CA THR A 145 -18.86 5.99 -5.44
C THR A 145 -18.01 7.26 -5.40
N ASN A 146 -16.68 7.12 -5.36
CA ASN A 146 -15.76 8.25 -5.32
C ASN A 146 -14.46 7.94 -6.08
N PRO A 147 -13.68 8.97 -6.49
CA PRO A 147 -12.47 8.78 -7.30
C PRO A 147 -11.41 7.91 -6.62
N TYR A 148 -11.21 8.00 -5.30
CA TYR A 148 -10.29 7.13 -4.59
C TYR A 148 -10.70 5.65 -4.74
N GLY A 149 -11.95 5.32 -4.40
CA GLY A 149 -12.48 3.96 -4.57
C GLY A 149 -12.39 3.49 -6.02
N GLN A 150 -12.64 4.39 -6.96
CA GLN A 150 -12.53 4.09 -8.39
C GLN A 150 -11.09 3.75 -8.79
N THR A 151 -10.06 4.45 -8.27
CA THR A 151 -8.66 4.06 -8.52
C THR A 151 -8.35 2.67 -8.01
N LYS A 152 -8.83 2.31 -6.81
CA LYS A 152 -8.63 0.97 -6.24
C LYS A 152 -9.33 -0.11 -7.09
N LEU A 153 -10.55 0.14 -7.53
CA LEU A 153 -11.31 -0.77 -8.40
C LEU A 153 -10.63 -0.97 -9.76
N MET A 154 -10.13 0.11 -10.37
CA MET A 154 -9.39 0.03 -11.63
C MET A 154 -8.09 -0.76 -11.48
N ILE A 155 -7.35 -0.57 -10.38
CA ILE A 155 -6.14 -1.35 -10.09
C ILE A 155 -6.49 -2.83 -9.93
N GLU A 156 -7.54 -3.18 -9.18
CA GLU A 156 -7.98 -4.57 -9.09
C GLU A 156 -8.30 -5.18 -10.46
N GLN A 157 -8.88 -4.41 -11.38
CA GLN A 157 -9.13 -4.87 -12.75
C GLN A 157 -7.81 -5.07 -13.51
N ILE A 158 -6.88 -4.13 -13.42
CA ILE A 158 -5.54 -4.25 -14.04
C ILE A 158 -4.84 -5.51 -13.54
N LEU A 159 -4.85 -5.77 -12.23
CA LEU A 159 -4.24 -6.97 -11.65
C LEU A 159 -4.89 -8.26 -12.18
N ARG A 160 -6.22 -8.30 -12.33
CA ARG A 160 -6.93 -9.44 -12.94
C ARG A 160 -6.50 -9.66 -14.39
N ASP A 161 -6.41 -8.59 -15.18
CA ASP A 161 -6.04 -8.67 -16.59
C ASP A 161 -4.59 -9.13 -16.75
N VAL A 162 -3.67 -8.62 -15.93
CA VAL A 162 -2.26 -9.04 -15.88
C VAL A 162 -2.15 -10.51 -15.46
N ALA A 163 -2.92 -10.97 -14.45
CA ALA A 163 -2.93 -12.37 -14.04
C ALA A 163 -3.41 -13.30 -15.15
N ALA A 164 -4.37 -12.86 -15.95
CA ALA A 164 -4.92 -13.63 -17.09
C ALA A 164 -3.89 -13.90 -18.21
N THR A 165 -2.77 -13.15 -18.26
CA THR A 165 -1.70 -13.36 -19.25
C THR A 165 -0.95 -14.68 -19.07
N LYS A 166 -1.20 -15.42 -17.98
CA LYS A 166 -0.57 -16.73 -17.65
C LYS A 166 0.97 -16.68 -17.54
N GLN A 167 1.53 -15.51 -17.21
CA GLN A 167 2.98 -15.31 -17.00
C GLN A 167 3.43 -15.60 -15.57
N GLY A 168 2.64 -16.35 -14.80
CA GLY A 168 2.98 -16.78 -13.43
C GLY A 168 2.70 -15.74 -12.34
N TRP A 169 1.98 -14.65 -12.62
CA TRP A 169 1.60 -13.66 -11.65
C TRP A 169 0.68 -14.19 -10.56
N GLN A 170 0.95 -13.79 -9.34
CA GLN A 170 0.17 -14.10 -8.14
C GLN A 170 -0.21 -12.80 -7.44
N PHE A 171 -1.48 -12.45 -7.46
CA PHE A 171 -2.00 -11.23 -6.84
C PHE A 171 -2.96 -11.57 -5.71
N THR A 172 -2.86 -10.80 -4.62
CA THR A 172 -3.84 -10.79 -3.53
C THR A 172 -4.25 -9.35 -3.28
N SER A 173 -5.55 -9.06 -3.41
CA SER A 173 -6.11 -7.73 -3.06
C SER A 173 -6.74 -7.80 -1.68
N LEU A 174 -6.26 -6.96 -0.75
CA LEU A 174 -6.81 -6.82 0.59
C LEU A 174 -7.71 -5.58 0.63
N ARG A 175 -9.03 -5.79 0.77
CA ARG A 175 -10.02 -4.71 0.82
C ARG A 175 -10.21 -4.26 2.26
N TYR A 176 -9.35 -3.34 2.70
CA TYR A 176 -9.44 -2.78 4.05
C TYR A 176 -10.72 -1.96 4.23
N PHE A 177 -11.37 -2.16 5.37
CA PHE A 177 -12.37 -1.24 5.91
C PHE A 177 -11.63 -0.08 6.60
N ASN A 178 -11.94 0.22 7.86
CA ASN A 178 -11.23 1.24 8.63
C ASN A 178 -10.34 0.52 9.65
N PRO A 179 -9.05 0.29 9.35
CA PRO A 179 -8.15 -0.33 10.31
C PRO A 179 -8.01 0.58 11.53
N VAL A 180 -8.01 -0.04 12.69
CA VAL A 180 -7.97 0.65 13.97
C VAL A 180 -7.05 -0.09 14.92
N GLY A 181 -6.24 0.64 15.67
CA GLY A 181 -5.32 0.11 16.65
C GLY A 181 -3.93 0.72 16.57
N ALA A 182 -3.11 0.39 17.56
CA ALA A 182 -1.72 0.77 17.62
C ALA A 182 -0.89 -0.42 18.12
N HIS A 183 0.41 -0.40 17.87
CA HIS A 183 1.30 -1.43 18.36
C HIS A 183 1.33 -1.44 19.91
N PRO A 184 1.38 -2.61 20.58
CA PRO A 184 1.35 -2.71 22.06
C PRO A 184 2.46 -1.90 22.77
N SER A 185 3.58 -1.61 22.09
CA SER A 185 4.63 -0.73 22.63
C SER A 185 4.18 0.72 22.84
N GLY A 186 3.06 1.16 22.25
CA GLY A 186 2.62 2.55 22.23
C GLY A 186 3.51 3.47 21.37
N ARG A 187 4.43 2.95 20.55
CA ARG A 187 5.42 3.74 19.82
C ARG A 187 5.07 4.03 18.38
N ILE A 188 4.22 3.20 17.76
CA ILE A 188 3.66 3.41 16.42
C ILE A 188 2.15 3.25 16.44
N GLY A 189 1.50 4.02 15.59
CA GLY A 189 0.04 4.07 15.43
C GLY A 189 -0.32 4.92 14.22
N GLU A 190 -1.58 5.30 14.09
CA GLU A 190 -2.02 6.25 13.06
C GLU A 190 -1.65 7.68 13.48
N ASP A 191 -0.86 8.38 12.65
CA ASP A 191 -0.41 9.76 12.86
C ASP A 191 -0.67 10.57 11.58
N PRO A 192 -1.92 11.01 11.35
CA PRO A 192 -2.30 11.71 10.13
C PRO A 192 -1.75 13.14 10.09
N SER A 193 -1.30 13.58 8.93
CA SER A 193 -0.94 14.96 8.67
C SER A 193 -2.21 15.81 8.52
N GLY A 194 -2.57 16.60 9.54
CA GLY A 194 -3.75 17.46 9.54
C GLY A 194 -4.97 16.86 10.25
N ILE A 195 -6.19 17.25 9.83
CA ILE A 195 -7.42 16.78 10.48
C ILE A 195 -7.62 15.29 10.17
N PRO A 196 -7.73 14.43 11.20
CA PRO A 196 -7.93 12.99 10.99
C PRO A 196 -9.23 12.69 10.24
N ASN A 197 -9.16 11.80 9.25
CA ASN A 197 -10.34 11.32 8.51
C ASN A 197 -10.97 10.08 9.14
N ASN A 198 -10.26 9.39 10.04
CA ASN A 198 -10.76 8.24 10.77
C ASN A 198 -11.24 8.67 12.17
N LEU A 199 -12.26 7.96 12.69
CA LEU A 199 -12.89 8.30 13.96
C LEU A 199 -11.91 8.25 15.16
N LEU A 200 -11.09 7.21 15.24
CA LEU A 200 -10.22 7.00 16.40
C LEU A 200 -9.16 8.10 16.55
N PRO A 201 -8.33 8.43 15.56
CA PRO A 201 -7.40 9.54 15.72
C PRO A 201 -8.08 10.91 15.79
N PHE A 202 -9.38 11.01 15.48
CA PHE A 202 -10.15 12.25 15.64
C PHE A 202 -10.62 12.47 17.09
N VAL A 203 -10.86 11.38 17.84
CA VAL A 203 -11.40 11.45 19.22
C VAL A 203 -10.34 11.16 20.30
N SER A 204 -9.14 10.75 19.93
CA SER A 204 -8.00 10.53 20.84
C SER A 204 -7.14 11.77 20.96
#